data_e6b7ea961fe0955bf861cada08b05402
#
_entry.id   e6b7ea961fe0955bf861cada08b05402
#
_cell.length_a   1.000
_cell.length_b   1.000
_cell.length_c   1.000
_cell.angle_alpha   90.00
_cell.angle_beta   90.00
_cell.angle_gamma   90.00
#
_symmetry.space_group_name_H-M   'P 1'
#
loop_
_entity.id
_entity.type
_entity.pdbx_description
1 polymer ?
#
loop_
_entity_poly.entity_id
_entity_poly.type
_entity_poly.pdbx_seq_one_letter_code
_entity_poly.pdbx_strand_id
1 'polypeptide(L)'
;RLVGSEMCIRDRSDYMLEDLKLLHMSAEELCVRMTYKNTEQYLELTEKYGGIIVMIPHYANYEWLIGMGAIMKPGDVPVQVYKPLRDKYLDELFKRIRSRFGGYNIPKHSTAREIIKLKREGKKMVVGLITDQWPSGNDRYWTTFLGQETAFLNGAERIAKMMNFPVFYCELTKKRRGYCEAEFKLMTETPKDTAEGEITEMFARYLEQTIRREPAYWLWSHKRWKASREEWADIVEQEKERLKEKQKQ
;
A
#
# COMPACT_ATOMS: atom_id res chain seq x y z
N ARG A 1 -19.14 17.00 -11.04
CA ARG A 1 -20.37 17.63 -10.56
C ARG A 1 -20.64 17.22 -9.12
N LEU A 2 -21.28 18.09 -8.33
CA LEU A 2 -21.49 18.05 -6.87
C LEU A 2 -21.82 16.69 -6.24
N VAL A 3 -22.59 15.83 -6.89
CA VAL A 3 -22.98 14.51 -6.34
C VAL A 3 -21.76 13.61 -6.08
N GLY A 4 -20.79 13.58 -6.97
CA GLY A 4 -19.56 12.79 -6.77
C GLY A 4 -18.69 13.35 -5.64
N SER A 5 -18.64 14.68 -5.47
CA SER A 5 -17.86 15.31 -4.40
C SER A 5 -18.50 15.09 -3.02
N GLU A 6 -19.83 15.11 -2.90
CA GLU A 6 -20.54 14.80 -1.65
C GLU A 6 -20.29 13.37 -1.20
N MET A 7 -20.33 12.39 -2.11
CA MET A 7 -20.03 11.00 -1.81
C MET A 7 -18.59 10.82 -1.32
N CYS A 8 -17.62 11.45 -1.97
CA CYS A 8 -16.21 11.42 -1.56
C CYS A 8 -15.99 12.06 -0.18
N ILE A 9 -16.67 13.17 0.12
CA ILE A 9 -16.59 13.84 1.44
C ILE A 9 -17.20 12.95 2.51
N ARG A 10 -18.37 12.36 2.25
CA ARG A 10 -19.03 11.44 3.18
C ARG A 10 -18.15 10.23 3.46
N ASP A 11 -17.60 9.60 2.44
CA ASP A 11 -16.71 8.44 2.60
C ASP A 11 -15.48 8.79 3.42
N ARG A 12 -14.87 9.95 3.19
CA ARG A 12 -13.73 10.40 3.98
C ARG A 12 -14.08 10.65 5.45
N SER A 13 -15.26 11.17 5.72
CA SER A 13 -15.73 11.35 7.10
C SER A 13 -15.97 10.01 7.78
N ASP A 14 -16.57 9.06 7.06
CA ASP A 14 -16.76 7.69 7.52
C ASP A 14 -15.42 7.02 7.83
N TYR A 15 -14.45 7.11 6.90
CA TYR A 15 -13.10 6.59 7.07
C TYR A 15 -12.43 7.11 8.36
N MET A 16 -12.49 8.42 8.63
CA MET A 16 -11.91 8.99 9.86
C MET A 16 -12.56 8.44 11.12
N LEU A 17 -13.89 8.31 11.14
CA LEU A 17 -14.61 7.74 12.29
C LEU A 17 -14.32 6.25 12.47
N GLU A 18 -14.22 5.53 11.37
CA GLU A 18 -13.91 4.11 11.35
C GLU A 18 -12.47 3.85 11.84
N ASP A 19 -11.51 4.72 11.52
CA ASP A 19 -10.13 4.64 12.02
C ASP A 19 -10.06 4.90 13.54
N LEU A 20 -10.79 5.91 14.04
CA LEU A 20 -10.88 6.15 15.46
C LEU A 20 -11.49 4.96 16.21
N LYS A 21 -12.42 4.24 15.58
CA LYS A 21 -13.02 3.03 16.15
C LYS A 21 -11.99 1.93 16.37
N LEU A 22 -10.93 1.84 15.57
CA LEU A 22 -9.83 0.89 15.76
C LEU A 22 -9.16 1.00 17.13
N LEU A 23 -9.25 2.13 17.82
CA LEU A 23 -8.69 2.29 19.17
C LEU A 23 -9.32 1.32 20.18
N HIS A 24 -10.58 0.95 19.97
CA HIS A 24 -11.36 0.15 20.93
C HIS A 24 -11.93 -1.14 20.31
N MET A 25 -11.84 -1.32 18.98
CA MET A 25 -12.38 -2.47 18.27
C MET A 25 -11.62 -3.76 18.67
N SER A 26 -12.33 -4.84 18.97
CA SER A 26 -11.71 -6.15 19.18
C SER A 26 -11.28 -6.79 17.84
N ALA A 27 -10.43 -7.82 17.90
CA ALA A 27 -10.04 -8.58 16.70
C ALA A 27 -11.25 -9.29 16.07
N GLU A 28 -12.14 -9.82 16.90
CA GLU A 28 -13.38 -10.48 16.46
C GLU A 28 -14.30 -9.48 15.74
N GLU A 29 -14.51 -8.31 16.32
CA GLU A 29 -15.32 -7.25 15.68
C GLU A 29 -14.69 -6.82 14.36
N LEU A 30 -13.37 -6.66 14.29
CA LEU A 30 -12.66 -6.30 13.07
C LEU A 30 -12.84 -7.37 11.99
N CYS A 31 -12.72 -8.66 12.31
CA CYS A 31 -12.92 -9.77 11.37
C CYS A 31 -14.37 -9.88 10.85
N VAL A 32 -15.35 -9.43 11.64
CA VAL A 32 -16.76 -9.34 11.18
C VAL A 32 -16.95 -8.17 10.20
N ARG A 33 -16.22 -7.06 10.40
CA ARG A 33 -16.34 -5.84 9.61
C ARG A 33 -15.45 -5.82 8.37
N MET A 34 -14.29 -6.48 8.44
CA MET A 34 -13.36 -6.68 7.34
C MET A 34 -13.26 -8.17 7.04
N THR A 35 -13.95 -8.60 5.99
CA THR A 35 -13.87 -10.00 5.52
C THR A 35 -12.77 -10.16 4.49
N TYR A 36 -12.19 -11.36 4.41
CA TYR A 36 -11.06 -11.66 3.53
C TYR A 36 -11.41 -12.80 2.59
N LYS A 37 -11.07 -12.65 1.31
CA LYS A 37 -11.23 -13.66 0.26
C LYS A 37 -9.88 -14.08 -0.32
N ASN A 38 -9.84 -15.30 -0.88
CA ASN A 38 -8.64 -15.90 -1.49
C ASN A 38 -7.46 -16.01 -0.52
N THR A 39 -7.76 -16.23 0.77
CA THR A 39 -6.75 -16.33 1.83
C THR A 39 -5.95 -17.62 1.76
N GLU A 40 -6.48 -18.70 1.18
CA GLU A 40 -5.80 -20.00 1.07
C GLU A 40 -4.53 -19.88 0.23
N GLN A 41 -4.63 -19.37 -1.00
CA GLN A 41 -3.49 -19.15 -1.88
C GLN A 41 -2.47 -18.18 -1.29
N TYR A 42 -2.94 -17.11 -0.67
CA TYR A 42 -2.14 -16.14 0.04
C TYR A 42 -1.31 -16.80 1.16
N LEU A 43 -1.91 -17.65 2.00
CA LEU A 43 -1.23 -18.36 3.08
C LEU A 43 -0.25 -19.43 2.54
N GLU A 44 -0.65 -20.17 1.51
CA GLU A 44 0.18 -21.18 0.85
C GLU A 44 1.47 -20.56 0.29
N LEU A 45 1.34 -19.45 -0.46
CA LEU A 45 2.50 -18.78 -1.05
C LEU A 45 3.37 -18.09 0.00
N THR A 46 2.79 -17.58 1.09
CA THR A 46 3.57 -17.07 2.24
C THR A 46 4.45 -18.18 2.82
N GLU A 47 3.88 -19.37 2.98
CA GLU A 47 4.61 -20.53 3.50
C GLU A 47 5.73 -20.96 2.56
N LYS A 48 5.43 -21.09 1.25
CA LYS A 48 6.35 -21.59 0.23
C LYS A 48 7.55 -20.68 0.01
N TYR A 49 7.34 -19.35 -0.02
CA TYR A 49 8.37 -18.36 -0.36
C TYR A 49 8.99 -17.65 0.85
N GLY A 50 8.46 -17.91 2.05
CA GLY A 50 8.84 -17.21 3.27
C GLY A 50 8.34 -15.76 3.35
N GLY A 51 7.50 -15.35 2.41
CA GLY A 51 6.84 -14.07 2.40
C GLY A 51 6.20 -13.71 1.07
N ILE A 52 5.32 -12.72 1.12
CA ILE A 52 4.64 -12.15 -0.05
C ILE A 52 4.59 -10.62 0.04
N ILE A 53 4.40 -9.97 -1.10
CA ILE A 53 4.10 -8.55 -1.19
C ILE A 53 2.60 -8.39 -1.47
N VAL A 54 1.94 -7.54 -0.73
CA VAL A 54 0.55 -7.12 -0.97
C VAL A 54 0.54 -5.65 -1.34
N MET A 55 0.23 -5.35 -2.59
CA MET A 55 0.06 -3.98 -3.07
C MET A 55 -1.35 -3.50 -2.80
N ILE A 56 -1.46 -2.42 -2.04
CA ILE A 56 -2.71 -1.91 -1.49
C ILE A 56 -2.97 -0.50 -2.05
N PRO A 57 -4.19 -0.18 -2.49
CA PRO A 57 -4.59 1.20 -2.80
C PRO A 57 -5.11 1.94 -1.57
N HIS A 58 -5.05 3.27 -1.58
CA HIS A 58 -5.82 4.11 -0.65
C HIS A 58 -7.30 4.12 -1.08
N TYR A 59 -7.99 3.03 -0.85
CA TYR A 59 -9.36 2.81 -1.28
C TYR A 59 -10.21 2.28 -0.13
N ALA A 60 -11.43 2.76 0.02
CA ALA A 60 -12.33 2.42 1.13
C ALA A 60 -11.60 2.52 2.49
N ASN A 61 -11.80 1.58 3.41
CA ASN A 61 -11.06 1.57 4.66
C ASN A 61 -9.87 0.59 4.63
N TYR A 62 -8.80 0.99 3.95
CA TYR A 62 -7.55 0.22 3.85
C TYR A 62 -6.81 0.09 5.21
N GLU A 63 -7.01 1.00 6.17
CA GLU A 63 -6.38 0.88 7.51
C GLU A 63 -6.90 -0.36 8.27
N TRP A 64 -8.11 -0.82 7.99
CA TRP A 64 -8.64 -2.03 8.61
C TRP A 64 -7.93 -3.32 8.15
N LEU A 65 -7.08 -3.25 7.12
CA LEU A 65 -6.21 -4.37 6.73
C LEU A 65 -5.18 -4.74 7.80
N ILE A 66 -5.02 -3.93 8.84
CA ILE A 66 -4.25 -4.33 10.04
C ILE A 66 -4.78 -5.62 10.67
N GLY A 67 -6.06 -5.93 10.47
CA GLY A 67 -6.69 -7.18 10.87
C GLY A 67 -6.17 -8.43 10.15
N MET A 68 -5.37 -8.28 9.09
CA MET A 68 -4.75 -9.42 8.39
C MET A 68 -3.92 -10.29 9.33
N GLY A 69 -3.34 -9.72 10.39
CA GLY A 69 -2.62 -10.48 11.39
C GLY A 69 -3.46 -11.58 12.07
N ALA A 70 -4.78 -11.37 12.16
CA ALA A 70 -5.69 -12.36 12.76
C ALA A 70 -5.98 -13.58 11.87
N ILE A 71 -5.73 -13.49 10.56
CA ILE A 71 -5.91 -14.60 9.61
C ILE A 71 -4.60 -15.29 9.22
N MET A 72 -3.46 -14.76 9.66
CA MET A 72 -2.15 -15.34 9.42
C MET A 72 -1.85 -16.50 10.38
N LYS A 73 -0.89 -17.35 10.01
CA LYS A 73 -0.44 -18.43 10.91
C LYS A 73 0.28 -17.84 12.13
N PRO A 74 0.16 -18.47 13.30
CA PRO A 74 0.92 -18.04 14.47
C PRO A 74 2.44 -18.01 14.18
N GLY A 75 3.08 -16.89 14.47
CA GLY A 75 4.51 -16.68 14.23
C GLY A 75 4.85 -15.96 12.92
N ASP A 76 3.91 -15.87 11.97
CA ASP A 76 4.05 -15.03 10.77
C ASP A 76 3.94 -13.55 11.12
N VAL A 77 4.62 -12.69 10.35
CA VAL A 77 4.74 -11.27 10.66
C VAL A 77 3.94 -10.43 9.63
N PRO A 78 2.84 -9.79 10.04
CA PRO A 78 2.15 -8.79 9.21
C PRO A 78 2.95 -7.48 9.22
N VAL A 79 3.65 -7.21 8.12
CA VAL A 79 4.51 -6.02 7.96
C VAL A 79 3.73 -4.90 7.31
N GLN A 80 3.78 -3.72 7.92
CA GLN A 80 3.16 -2.50 7.41
C GLN A 80 4.22 -1.44 7.19
N VAL A 81 4.35 -0.98 5.94
CA VAL A 81 5.29 0.08 5.60
C VAL A 81 4.59 1.43 5.67
N TYR A 82 5.13 2.36 6.45
CA TYR A 82 4.52 3.66 6.68
C TYR A 82 5.51 4.80 6.54
N LYS A 83 4.99 5.99 6.28
CA LYS A 83 5.76 7.24 6.34
C LYS A 83 5.60 7.85 7.73
N PRO A 84 6.69 8.03 8.51
CA PRO A 84 6.62 8.69 9.80
C PRO A 84 5.98 10.08 9.72
N LEU A 85 5.11 10.39 10.66
CA LEU A 85 4.46 11.68 10.76
C LEU A 85 5.40 12.71 11.40
N ARG A 86 5.19 14.00 11.10
CA ARG A 86 5.95 15.09 11.73
C ARG A 86 5.61 15.27 13.20
N ASP A 87 4.35 15.11 13.53
CA ASP A 87 3.88 15.13 14.91
C ASP A 87 4.17 13.78 15.58
N LYS A 88 4.98 13.82 16.64
CA LYS A 88 5.45 12.61 17.33
C LYS A 88 4.32 11.88 18.08
N TYR A 89 3.35 12.63 18.61
CA TYR A 89 2.24 12.03 19.36
C TYR A 89 1.27 11.32 18.43
N LEU A 90 0.96 11.92 17.28
CA LEU A 90 0.15 11.26 16.25
C LEU A 90 0.89 10.07 15.64
N ASP A 91 2.19 10.16 15.41
CA ASP A 91 2.98 9.04 14.89
C ASP A 91 2.94 7.84 15.85
N GLU A 92 3.12 8.09 17.14
CA GLU A 92 3.04 7.04 18.16
C GLU A 92 1.63 6.45 18.31
N LEU A 93 0.60 7.29 18.25
CA LEU A 93 -0.80 6.85 18.28
C LEU A 93 -1.09 5.90 17.12
N PHE A 94 -0.72 6.27 15.88
CA PHE A 94 -0.95 5.43 14.71
C PHE A 94 -0.12 4.13 14.75
N LYS A 95 1.13 4.17 15.21
CA LYS A 95 1.91 2.95 15.44
C LYS A 95 1.21 2.02 16.44
N ARG A 96 0.73 2.56 17.55
CA ARG A 96 0.00 1.80 18.56
C ARG A 96 -1.26 1.15 17.98
N ILE A 97 -2.04 1.89 17.19
CA ILE A 97 -3.23 1.36 16.50
C ILE A 97 -2.82 0.19 15.59
N ARG A 98 -1.83 0.39 14.74
CA ARG A 98 -1.37 -0.60 13.75
C ARG A 98 -0.74 -1.84 14.39
N SER A 99 -0.17 -1.73 15.58
CA SER A 99 0.43 -2.86 16.29
C SER A 99 -0.59 -3.69 17.09
N ARG A 100 -1.83 -3.22 17.26
CA ARG A 100 -2.85 -3.89 18.10
C ARG A 100 -3.16 -5.33 17.67
N PHE A 101 -3.00 -5.63 16.39
CA PHE A 101 -3.30 -6.93 15.80
C PHE A 101 -2.03 -7.66 15.31
N GLY A 102 -0.90 -7.43 15.99
CA GLY A 102 0.38 -8.06 15.67
C GLY A 102 1.19 -7.38 14.58
N GLY A 103 0.74 -6.21 14.08
CA GLY A 103 1.41 -5.49 13.01
C GLY A 103 2.84 -5.05 13.34
N TYR A 104 3.79 -5.35 12.46
CA TYR A 104 5.18 -4.87 12.51
C TYR A 104 5.35 -3.65 11.60
N ASN A 105 5.54 -2.49 12.22
CA ASN A 105 5.60 -1.21 11.52
C ASN A 105 7.01 -0.89 11.04
N ILE A 106 7.21 -0.75 9.74
CA ILE A 106 8.50 -0.39 9.14
C ILE A 106 8.43 1.03 8.54
N PRO A 107 9.31 1.95 8.97
CA PRO A 107 9.47 3.24 8.30
C PRO A 107 9.93 3.05 6.85
N LYS A 108 9.34 3.78 5.90
CA LYS A 108 9.59 3.58 4.46
C LYS A 108 11.07 3.60 4.04
N HIS A 109 11.91 4.37 4.75
CA HIS A 109 13.34 4.49 4.43
C HIS A 109 14.18 3.28 4.86
N SER A 110 13.66 2.42 5.73
CA SER A 110 14.33 1.20 6.20
C SER A 110 13.71 -0.09 5.67
N THR A 111 12.71 0.01 4.78
CA THR A 111 11.90 -1.14 4.32
C THR A 111 12.74 -2.32 3.86
N ALA A 112 13.63 -2.14 2.90
CA ALA A 112 14.45 -3.24 2.36
C ALA A 112 15.32 -3.89 3.45
N ARG A 113 15.97 -3.07 4.29
CA ARG A 113 16.85 -3.56 5.36
C ARG A 113 16.09 -4.40 6.38
N GLU A 114 14.92 -3.94 6.82
CA GLU A 114 14.12 -4.64 7.83
C GLU A 114 13.52 -5.94 7.27
N ILE A 115 13.06 -5.95 6.01
CA ILE A 115 12.57 -7.17 5.35
C ILE A 115 13.70 -8.21 5.24
N ILE A 116 14.91 -7.80 4.81
CA ILE A 116 16.07 -8.69 4.75
C ILE A 116 16.41 -9.26 6.15
N LYS A 117 16.34 -8.42 7.18
CA LYS A 117 16.59 -8.83 8.58
C LYS A 117 15.58 -9.89 9.00
N LEU A 118 14.28 -9.64 8.85
CA LEU A 118 13.22 -10.60 9.18
C LEU A 118 13.39 -11.94 8.43
N LYS A 119 13.74 -11.89 7.15
CA LYS A 119 14.01 -13.10 6.36
C LYS A 119 15.21 -13.89 6.89
N ARG A 120 16.28 -13.20 7.29
CA ARG A 120 17.47 -13.86 7.91
C ARG A 120 17.15 -14.49 9.26
N GLU A 121 16.20 -13.94 10.00
CA GLU A 121 15.67 -14.49 11.25
C GLU A 121 14.70 -15.65 11.02
N GLY A 122 14.49 -16.08 9.78
CA GLY A 122 13.58 -17.17 9.42
C GLY A 122 12.10 -16.81 9.58
N LYS A 123 11.76 -15.52 9.70
CA LYS A 123 10.38 -15.07 9.83
C LYS A 123 9.69 -15.11 8.46
N LYS A 124 8.51 -15.70 8.42
CA LYS A 124 7.59 -15.57 7.29
C LYS A 124 6.80 -14.28 7.45
N MET A 125 6.53 -13.59 6.33
CA MET A 125 5.96 -12.27 6.42
C MET A 125 5.00 -11.96 5.27
N VAL A 126 4.04 -11.10 5.58
CA VAL A 126 3.19 -10.45 4.59
C VAL A 126 3.46 -8.97 4.61
N VAL A 127 4.00 -8.45 3.54
CA VAL A 127 4.44 -7.05 3.44
C VAL A 127 3.39 -6.22 2.71
N GLY A 128 2.61 -5.45 3.46
CA GLY A 128 1.65 -4.49 2.91
C GLY A 128 2.33 -3.18 2.47
N LEU A 129 2.16 -2.82 1.20
CA LEU A 129 2.72 -1.62 0.59
C LEU A 129 1.61 -0.82 -0.10
N ILE A 130 1.40 0.42 0.32
CA ILE A 130 0.46 1.33 -0.33
C ILE A 130 1.22 2.16 -1.36
N THR A 131 0.87 2.02 -2.65
CA THR A 131 1.71 2.48 -3.76
C THR A 131 1.02 3.40 -4.77
N ASP A 132 -0.20 3.84 -4.51
CA ASP A 132 -1.03 4.60 -5.45
C ASP A 132 -0.92 6.13 -5.32
N GLN A 133 -0.10 6.65 -4.40
CA GLN A 133 0.14 8.09 -4.28
C GLN A 133 1.27 8.57 -5.21
N TRP A 134 1.38 9.89 -5.35
CA TRP A 134 2.46 10.51 -6.11
C TRP A 134 3.83 10.09 -5.56
N PRO A 135 4.72 9.57 -6.40
CA PRO A 135 6.03 9.11 -5.96
C PRO A 135 6.88 10.27 -5.40
N SER A 136 7.50 10.03 -4.24
CA SER A 136 8.56 10.89 -3.71
C SER A 136 9.91 10.23 -4.05
N GLY A 137 10.78 10.92 -4.79
CA GLY A 137 12.07 10.38 -5.22
C GLY A 137 12.10 10.05 -6.72
N ASN A 138 13.22 9.47 -7.18
CA ASN A 138 13.47 9.25 -8.61
C ASN A 138 12.96 7.90 -9.14
N ASP A 139 12.58 6.99 -8.25
CA ASP A 139 12.08 5.65 -8.59
C ASP A 139 10.63 5.72 -9.07
N ARG A 140 10.43 5.90 -10.37
CA ARG A 140 9.10 6.10 -10.98
C ARG A 140 8.92 5.23 -12.20
N TYR A 141 7.73 4.69 -12.31
CA TYR A 141 7.21 4.07 -13.53
C TYR A 141 6.10 4.96 -14.08
N TRP A 142 6.19 5.32 -15.36
CA TRP A 142 5.20 6.17 -16.02
C TRP A 142 4.30 5.33 -16.91
N THR A 143 2.99 5.51 -16.76
CA THR A 143 1.97 4.87 -17.58
C THR A 143 0.73 5.76 -17.71
N THR A 144 -0.13 5.44 -18.67
CA THR A 144 -1.46 6.07 -18.75
C THR A 144 -2.37 5.47 -17.68
N PHE A 145 -2.94 6.30 -16.82
CA PHE A 145 -3.85 5.91 -15.75
C PHE A 145 -5.03 6.88 -15.67
N LEU A 146 -6.26 6.36 -15.75
CA LEU A 146 -7.51 7.14 -15.84
C LEU A 146 -7.47 8.19 -16.97
N GLY A 147 -6.83 7.84 -18.09
CA GLY A 147 -6.71 8.72 -19.26
C GLY A 147 -5.62 9.78 -19.17
N GLN A 148 -4.76 9.77 -18.16
CA GLN A 148 -3.68 10.75 -17.95
C GLN A 148 -2.34 10.05 -17.75
N GLU A 149 -1.26 10.64 -18.25
CA GLU A 149 0.09 10.18 -17.97
C GLU A 149 0.38 10.33 -16.48
N THR A 150 0.79 9.23 -15.84
CA THR A 150 0.84 9.13 -14.38
C THR A 150 2.05 8.38 -13.92
N ALA A 151 2.77 8.95 -12.94
CA ALA A 151 3.88 8.28 -12.29
C ALA A 151 3.40 7.35 -11.17
N PHE A 152 3.93 6.14 -11.09
CA PHE A 152 3.75 5.20 -10.00
C PHE A 152 5.06 4.92 -9.28
N LEU A 153 4.98 4.58 -7.98
CA LEU A 153 6.12 4.07 -7.22
C LEU A 153 6.39 2.62 -7.62
N ASN A 154 7.61 2.32 -8.08
CA ASN A 154 8.04 0.96 -8.40
C ASN A 154 8.76 0.25 -7.23
N GLY A 155 8.78 0.86 -6.06
CA GLY A 155 9.47 0.31 -4.88
C GLY A 155 8.96 -1.06 -4.45
N ALA A 156 7.66 -1.33 -4.56
CA ALA A 156 7.06 -2.64 -4.24
C ALA A 156 7.57 -3.73 -5.20
N GLU A 157 7.60 -3.44 -6.51
CA GLU A 157 8.14 -4.33 -7.53
C GLU A 157 9.62 -4.65 -7.27
N ARG A 158 10.43 -3.64 -6.98
CA ARG A 158 11.86 -3.82 -6.68
C ARG A 158 12.09 -4.71 -5.45
N ILE A 159 11.29 -4.53 -4.39
CA ILE A 159 11.35 -5.38 -3.19
C ILE A 159 10.91 -6.81 -3.54
N ALA A 160 9.82 -6.98 -4.30
CA ALA A 160 9.32 -8.28 -4.73
C ALA A 160 10.39 -9.05 -5.49
N LYS A 161 11.03 -8.44 -6.50
CA LYS A 161 12.10 -9.03 -7.31
C LYS A 161 13.34 -9.36 -6.46
N MET A 162 13.76 -8.44 -5.59
CA MET A 162 14.92 -8.64 -4.71
C MET A 162 14.73 -9.82 -3.77
N MET A 163 13.53 -9.95 -3.17
CA MET A 163 13.23 -10.99 -2.20
C MET A 163 12.73 -12.29 -2.82
N ASN A 164 12.36 -12.25 -4.10
CA ASN A 164 11.63 -13.30 -4.82
C ASN A 164 10.30 -13.64 -4.12
N PHE A 165 9.55 -12.63 -3.72
CA PHE A 165 8.27 -12.77 -3.06
C PHE A 165 7.13 -12.62 -4.05
N PRO A 166 6.17 -13.57 -4.11
CA PRO A 166 4.93 -13.42 -4.88
C PRO A 166 4.23 -12.11 -4.58
N VAL A 167 3.55 -11.55 -5.57
CA VAL A 167 2.88 -10.25 -5.47
C VAL A 167 1.40 -10.40 -5.64
N PHE A 168 0.65 -9.83 -4.70
CA PHE A 168 -0.80 -9.75 -4.73
C PHE A 168 -1.27 -8.29 -4.82
N TYR A 169 -2.37 -8.08 -5.52
CA TYR A 169 -3.20 -6.89 -5.42
C TYR A 169 -4.26 -7.12 -4.35
N CYS A 170 -4.43 -6.17 -3.44
CA CYS A 170 -5.52 -6.19 -2.48
C CYS A 170 -6.69 -5.37 -3.02
N GLU A 171 -7.70 -6.03 -3.55
CA GLU A 171 -8.93 -5.37 -3.98
C GLU A 171 -9.85 -5.16 -2.79
N LEU A 172 -10.15 -3.88 -2.52
CA LEU A 172 -11.08 -3.50 -1.47
C LEU A 172 -12.45 -3.21 -2.02
N THR A 173 -13.48 -3.68 -1.34
CA THR A 173 -14.88 -3.40 -1.65
C THR A 173 -15.60 -2.94 -0.39
N LYS A 174 -16.21 -1.75 -0.41
CA LYS A 174 -17.09 -1.29 0.67
C LYS A 174 -18.46 -1.93 0.47
N LYS A 175 -18.83 -2.87 1.34
CA LYS A 175 -20.14 -3.57 1.28
C LYS A 175 -21.27 -2.67 1.76
N ARG A 176 -21.01 -1.96 2.84
CA ARG A 176 -21.87 -0.95 3.47
C ARG A 176 -21.04 -0.14 4.42
N ARG A 177 -21.60 0.92 5.00
CA ARG A 177 -20.94 1.75 6.01
C ARG A 177 -20.45 0.89 7.17
N GLY A 178 -19.14 0.96 7.48
CA GLY A 178 -18.49 0.18 8.53
C GLY A 178 -18.30 -1.31 8.22
N TYR A 179 -18.39 -1.73 6.94
CA TYR A 179 -18.14 -3.10 6.49
C TYR A 179 -17.44 -3.12 5.14
N CYS A 180 -16.28 -3.75 5.10
CA CYS A 180 -15.46 -3.89 3.91
C CYS A 180 -15.11 -5.35 3.64
N GLU A 181 -14.70 -5.63 2.43
CA GLU A 181 -14.18 -6.92 1.99
C GLU A 181 -12.86 -6.70 1.28
N ALA A 182 -11.85 -7.48 1.63
CA ALA A 182 -10.56 -7.51 0.95
C ALA A 182 -10.42 -8.82 0.19
N GLU A 183 -10.13 -8.74 -1.10
CA GLU A 183 -9.84 -9.90 -1.95
C GLU A 183 -8.39 -9.85 -2.41
N PHE A 184 -7.64 -10.94 -2.17
CA PHE A 184 -6.25 -11.05 -2.59
C PHE A 184 -6.17 -11.67 -3.99
N LYS A 185 -5.75 -10.87 -4.97
CA LYS A 185 -5.59 -11.30 -6.37
C LYS A 185 -4.11 -11.48 -6.68
N LEU A 186 -3.71 -12.71 -7.00
CA LEU A 186 -2.33 -12.98 -7.39
C LEU A 186 -2.00 -12.24 -8.70
N MET A 187 -0.98 -11.40 -8.65
CA MET A 187 -0.44 -10.70 -9.81
C MET A 187 0.67 -11.53 -10.48
N THR A 188 1.61 -12.01 -9.68
CA THR A 188 2.67 -12.92 -10.13
C THR A 188 3.22 -13.73 -8.97
N GLU A 189 3.51 -15.00 -9.23
CA GLU A 189 4.23 -15.86 -8.29
C GLU A 189 5.75 -15.75 -8.47
N THR A 190 6.21 -15.40 -9.66
CA THR A 190 7.63 -15.35 -10.05
C THR A 190 8.04 -13.92 -10.44
N PRO A 191 8.17 -12.99 -9.48
CA PRO A 191 8.42 -11.58 -9.79
C PRO A 191 9.76 -11.34 -10.51
N LYS A 192 10.74 -12.23 -10.36
CA LYS A 192 12.04 -12.11 -11.05
C LYS A 192 11.95 -12.34 -12.56
N ASP A 193 10.95 -13.07 -13.01
CA ASP A 193 10.75 -13.40 -14.42
C ASP A 193 9.97 -12.31 -15.18
N THR A 194 9.41 -11.33 -14.44
CA THR A 194 8.68 -10.21 -15.05
C THR A 194 9.64 -9.14 -15.59
N ALA A 195 9.22 -8.44 -16.64
CA ALA A 195 9.94 -7.28 -17.17
C ALA A 195 9.95 -6.13 -16.15
N GLU A 196 10.87 -5.17 -16.31
CA GLU A 196 10.91 -3.98 -15.45
C GLU A 196 9.66 -3.14 -15.65
N GLY A 197 9.00 -2.76 -14.54
CA GLY A 197 7.75 -2.00 -14.53
C GLY A 197 6.49 -2.84 -14.74
N GLU A 198 6.59 -4.12 -15.10
CA GLU A 198 5.43 -4.96 -15.41
C GLU A 198 4.51 -5.17 -14.21
N ILE A 199 5.06 -5.41 -13.01
CA ILE A 199 4.27 -5.57 -11.79
C ILE A 199 3.59 -4.25 -11.44
N THR A 200 4.29 -3.14 -11.61
CA THR A 200 3.74 -1.80 -11.36
C THR A 200 2.63 -1.46 -12.36
N GLU A 201 2.77 -1.88 -13.62
CA GLU A 201 1.71 -1.75 -14.64
C GLU A 201 0.48 -2.59 -14.29
N MET A 202 0.66 -3.85 -13.89
CA MET A 202 -0.45 -4.69 -13.42
C MET A 202 -1.21 -4.02 -12.27
N PHE A 203 -0.48 -3.48 -11.29
CA PHE A 203 -1.09 -2.74 -10.19
C PHE A 203 -1.91 -1.54 -10.68
N ALA A 204 -1.37 -0.75 -11.61
CA ALA A 204 -2.07 0.39 -12.18
C ALA A 204 -3.37 -0.03 -12.88
N ARG A 205 -3.37 -1.15 -13.61
CA ARG A 205 -4.57 -1.70 -14.28
C ARG A 205 -5.61 -2.19 -13.28
N TYR A 206 -5.23 -2.95 -12.25
CA TYR A 206 -6.14 -3.39 -11.20
C TYR A 206 -6.76 -2.21 -10.45
N LEU A 207 -5.94 -1.23 -10.10
CA LEU A 207 -6.40 -0.01 -9.42
C LEU A 207 -7.39 0.78 -10.30
N GLU A 208 -7.09 0.93 -11.59
CA GLU A 208 -7.97 1.62 -12.52
C GLU A 208 -9.34 0.94 -12.63
N GLN A 209 -9.37 -0.39 -12.70
CA GLN A 209 -10.62 -1.17 -12.69
C GLN A 209 -11.39 -0.97 -11.38
N THR A 210 -10.70 -1.02 -10.24
CA THR A 210 -11.30 -0.80 -8.92
C THR A 210 -11.95 0.59 -8.83
N ILE A 211 -11.25 1.63 -9.27
CA ILE A 211 -11.75 3.02 -9.25
C ILE A 211 -12.92 3.19 -10.24
N ARG A 212 -12.84 2.62 -11.45
CA ARG A 212 -13.93 2.73 -12.45
C ARG A 212 -15.20 2.05 -11.98
N ARG A 213 -15.09 0.95 -11.22
CA ARG A 213 -16.24 0.24 -10.65
C ARG A 213 -16.98 1.11 -9.62
N GLU A 214 -16.28 1.76 -8.71
CA GLU A 214 -16.89 2.61 -7.68
C GLU A 214 -15.92 3.75 -7.30
N PRO A 215 -15.95 4.88 -8.04
CA PRO A 215 -14.95 5.94 -7.89
C PRO A 215 -15.05 6.70 -6.57
N ALA A 216 -16.17 6.65 -5.86
CA ALA A 216 -16.39 7.40 -4.63
C ALA A 216 -15.40 7.05 -3.51
N TYR A 217 -14.86 5.84 -3.49
CA TYR A 217 -14.07 5.30 -2.38
C TYR A 217 -12.56 5.44 -2.54
N TRP A 218 -12.07 5.97 -3.67
CA TRP A 218 -10.64 6.26 -3.82
C TRP A 218 -10.28 7.60 -3.17
N LEU A 219 -9.05 7.72 -2.68
CA LEU A 219 -8.57 8.91 -1.95
C LEU A 219 -8.30 10.09 -2.89
N TRP A 220 -9.35 10.73 -3.41
CA TRP A 220 -9.27 11.89 -4.31
C TRP A 220 -8.66 13.15 -3.67
N SER A 221 -8.59 13.24 -2.34
CA SER A 221 -7.97 14.37 -1.66
C SER A 221 -6.44 14.43 -1.82
N HIS A 222 -5.81 13.35 -2.27
CA HIS A 222 -4.40 13.35 -2.62
C HIS A 222 -4.21 13.96 -4.01
N LYS A 223 -3.33 14.99 -4.13
CA LYS A 223 -2.95 15.55 -5.44
C LYS A 223 -2.12 14.51 -6.19
N ARG A 224 -2.78 13.66 -6.99
CA ARG A 224 -2.18 12.51 -7.67
C ARG A 224 -1.30 12.93 -8.85
N TRP A 225 -1.72 13.94 -9.59
CA TRP A 225 -1.02 14.48 -10.76
C TRP A 225 -0.39 15.82 -10.36
N LYS A 226 0.86 15.80 -9.92
CA LYS A 226 1.58 16.99 -9.43
C LYS A 226 2.42 17.64 -10.50
N ALA A 227 2.93 16.86 -11.45
CA ALA A 227 3.74 17.30 -12.55
C ALA A 227 3.57 16.33 -13.72
N SER A 228 3.76 16.81 -14.94
CA SER A 228 3.93 15.97 -16.13
C SER A 228 5.29 15.26 -16.09
N ARG A 229 5.51 14.33 -17.01
CA ARG A 229 6.80 13.64 -17.13
C ARG A 229 7.92 14.62 -17.51
N GLU A 230 7.62 15.59 -18.36
CA GLU A 230 8.56 16.63 -18.81
C GLU A 230 8.92 17.56 -17.64
N GLU A 231 7.90 18.16 -16.99
CA GLU A 231 8.12 18.99 -15.80
C GLU A 231 8.90 18.29 -14.70
N TRP A 232 8.69 16.97 -14.56
CA TRP A 232 9.44 16.18 -13.58
C TRP A 232 10.90 16.01 -13.99
N ALA A 233 11.21 15.81 -15.26
CA ALA A 233 12.58 15.72 -15.76
C ALA A 233 13.37 17.00 -15.44
N ASP A 234 12.74 18.16 -15.65
CA ASP A 234 13.32 19.46 -15.33
C ASP A 234 13.60 19.64 -13.83
N ILE A 235 12.64 19.21 -12.98
CA ILE A 235 12.82 19.26 -11.51
C ILE A 235 14.00 18.40 -11.08
N VAL A 236 14.14 17.20 -11.63
CA VAL A 236 15.25 16.28 -11.30
C VAL A 236 16.60 16.87 -11.73
N GLU A 237 16.66 17.49 -12.90
CA GLU A 237 17.92 18.08 -13.36
C GLU A 237 18.33 19.29 -12.51
N GLN A 238 17.38 20.14 -12.15
CA GLN A 238 17.62 21.27 -11.23
C GLN A 238 18.08 20.80 -9.84
N GLU A 239 17.50 19.69 -9.33
CA GLU A 239 17.94 19.11 -8.04
C GLU A 239 19.38 18.57 -8.12
N LYS A 240 19.74 17.92 -9.23
CA LYS A 240 21.12 17.43 -9.43
C LYS A 240 22.13 18.58 -9.49
N GLU A 241 21.80 19.66 -10.18
CA GLU A 241 22.65 20.84 -10.25
C GLU A 241 22.88 21.46 -8.87
N ARG A 242 21.81 21.66 -8.10
CA ARG A 242 21.89 22.16 -6.71
C ARG A 242 22.74 21.27 -5.80
N LEU A 243 22.68 19.95 -5.97
CA LEU A 243 23.50 19.02 -5.20
C LEU A 243 24.99 19.10 -5.59
N LYS A 244 25.29 19.25 -6.89
CA LYS A 244 26.68 19.47 -7.36
C LYS A 244 27.27 20.78 -6.83
N GLU A 245 26.47 21.84 -6.77
CA GLU A 245 26.89 23.12 -6.23
C GLU A 245 27.21 23.05 -4.72
N LYS A 246 26.36 22.35 -3.94
CA LYS A 246 26.58 22.14 -2.50
C LYS A 246 27.76 21.25 -2.17
N GLN A 247 28.19 20.39 -3.08
CA GLN A 247 29.42 19.58 -2.90
C GLN A 247 30.72 20.32 -3.25
N LYS A 248 30.61 21.47 -3.91
CA LYS A 248 31.76 22.32 -4.26
C LYS A 248 32.05 23.41 -3.23
N GLN A 249 31.17 23.61 -2.27
CA GLN A 249 31.32 24.50 -1.10
C GLN A 249 31.78 23.70 0.13
#